data_06abeddd2925dbb37643f533479b90c0
#
_entry.id   06abeddd2925dbb37643f533479b90c0
#
_cell.length_a   1.000
_cell.length_b   1.000
_cell.length_c   1.000
_cell.angle_alpha   90.00
_cell.angle_beta   90.00
_cell.angle_gamma   90.00
#
_symmetry.space_group_name_H-M   'P 1'
#
loop_
_entity.id
_entity.type
_entity.pdbx_description
1 polymer ?
#
loop_
_entity_poly.entity_id
_entity_poly.type
_entity_poly.pdbx_seq_one_letter_code
_entity_poly.pdbx_strand_id
1 'polypeptide(L)'
;MAGDNYKQILDRADEFFRTVAESQPQNLQCGRGCSLCCYGLFEIGSGDVPVIAEGLQKLHPARRKMIIRRAVDIIATSAHPNLRECSPVEKDEFFDRTASIACPNLSDKGDCMIYESRPLVCRTFGLPVKESERYIGDVCELNFTEASAEEKKAASWDLRWEDELGPEDQFTVPEAIVIAARLRGWL
;
A
#
# COMPACT_ATOMS: atom_id res chain seq x y z
N MET A 1 -0.48 16.61 -15.57
CA MET A 1 -1.94 16.27 -15.44
C MET A 1 -2.14 14.92 -14.71
N ALA A 2 -1.59 13.78 -15.15
CA ALA A 2 -1.76 12.53 -14.38
C ALA A 2 -1.13 12.56 -12.96
N GLY A 3 0.05 13.15 -12.83
CA GLY A 3 0.73 13.24 -11.52
C GLY A 3 0.03 14.15 -10.50
N ASP A 4 -0.67 15.20 -10.96
CA ASP A 4 -1.41 16.09 -10.06
C ASP A 4 -2.65 15.39 -9.50
N ASN A 5 -3.32 14.57 -10.34
CA ASN A 5 -4.48 13.79 -9.92
C ASN A 5 -4.11 12.72 -8.89
N TYR A 6 -2.97 12.03 -9.12
CA TYR A 6 -2.49 11.02 -8.17
C TYR A 6 -2.15 11.62 -6.81
N LYS A 7 -1.49 12.78 -6.78
CA LYS A 7 -1.22 13.48 -5.53
C LYS A 7 -2.49 13.86 -4.78
N GLN A 8 -3.52 14.32 -5.48
CA GLN A 8 -4.80 14.69 -4.86
C GLN A 8 -5.47 13.48 -4.18
N ILE A 9 -5.41 12.27 -4.78
CA ILE A 9 -5.98 11.09 -4.14
C ILE A 9 -5.16 10.66 -2.92
N LEU A 10 -3.83 10.80 -2.94
CA LEU A 10 -2.98 10.54 -1.76
C LEU A 10 -3.30 11.52 -0.61
N ASP A 11 -3.45 12.80 -0.92
CA ASP A 11 -3.80 13.84 0.05
C ASP A 11 -5.21 13.58 0.64
N ARG A 12 -6.16 13.16 -0.19
CA ARG A 12 -7.51 12.72 0.24
C ARG A 12 -7.43 11.51 1.16
N ALA A 13 -6.60 10.51 0.84
CA ALA A 13 -6.44 9.32 1.66
C ALA A 13 -5.88 9.65 3.05
N ASP A 14 -4.85 10.50 3.12
CA ASP A 14 -4.28 10.93 4.38
C ASP A 14 -5.27 11.78 5.21
N GLU A 15 -6.01 12.68 4.59
CA GLU A 15 -7.05 13.49 5.24
C GLU A 15 -8.19 12.62 5.77
N PHE A 16 -8.69 11.69 4.96
CA PHE A 16 -9.76 10.80 5.33
C PHE A 16 -9.34 9.88 6.50
N PHE A 17 -8.15 9.29 6.39
CA PHE A 17 -7.60 8.46 7.48
C PHE A 17 -7.51 9.26 8.78
N ARG A 18 -7.01 10.49 8.73
CA ARG A 18 -6.91 11.37 9.90
C ARG A 18 -8.29 11.68 10.49
N THR A 19 -9.28 12.00 9.65
CA THR A 19 -10.65 12.27 10.09
C THR A 19 -11.25 11.06 10.81
N VAL A 20 -11.03 9.85 10.28
CA VAL A 20 -11.49 8.61 10.94
C VAL A 20 -10.76 8.38 12.27
N ALA A 21 -9.45 8.59 12.30
CA ALA A 21 -8.66 8.43 13.53
C ALA A 21 -9.08 9.41 14.64
N GLU A 22 -9.49 10.62 14.27
CA GLU A 22 -9.99 11.63 15.23
C GLU A 22 -11.42 11.34 15.68
N SER A 23 -12.29 10.89 14.78
CA SER A 23 -13.72 10.66 15.07
C SER A 23 -14.02 9.32 15.74
N GLN A 24 -13.18 8.29 15.45
CA GLN A 24 -13.37 6.92 15.92
C GLN A 24 -12.07 6.31 16.46
N PRO A 25 -11.37 6.98 17.40
CA PRO A 25 -10.06 6.52 17.89
C PRO A 25 -10.09 5.14 18.53
N GLN A 26 -11.24 4.71 19.08
CA GLN A 26 -11.44 3.40 19.69
C GLN A 26 -11.45 2.26 18.68
N ASN A 27 -11.80 2.56 17.41
CA ASN A 27 -11.95 1.57 16.35
C ASN A 27 -10.70 1.41 15.49
N LEU A 28 -9.72 2.33 15.58
CA LEU A 28 -8.56 2.39 14.69
C LEU A 28 -7.25 2.24 15.48
N GLN A 29 -6.61 1.07 15.38
CA GLN A 29 -5.33 0.78 16.03
C GLN A 29 -4.12 1.18 15.15
N CYS A 30 -4.37 1.61 13.92
CA CYS A 30 -3.32 1.95 12.97
C CYS A 30 -2.59 3.23 13.36
N GLY A 31 -1.28 3.19 13.32
CA GLY A 31 -0.42 4.33 13.57
C GLY A 31 1.03 4.03 13.21
N ARG A 32 1.89 5.01 13.41
CA ARG A 32 3.32 4.82 13.22
C ARG A 32 3.83 3.74 14.19
N GLY A 33 4.55 2.75 13.65
CA GLY A 33 5.03 1.58 14.39
C GLY A 33 4.12 0.35 14.27
N CYS A 34 2.89 0.47 13.77
CA CYS A 34 2.11 -0.66 13.33
C CYS A 34 2.70 -1.19 12.01
N SER A 35 3.00 -2.49 11.96
CA SER A 35 3.63 -3.12 10.79
C SER A 35 2.84 -4.30 10.22
N LEU A 36 1.61 -4.54 10.68
CA LEU A 36 0.82 -5.69 10.21
C LEU A 36 0.66 -5.70 8.69
N CYS A 37 0.28 -4.55 8.10
CA CYS A 37 0.18 -4.40 6.65
C CYS A 37 1.53 -4.39 5.90
N CYS A 38 2.65 -4.47 6.61
CA CYS A 38 3.97 -4.58 5.99
C CYS A 38 4.41 -6.04 5.76
N TYR A 39 3.56 -7.01 6.06
CA TYR A 39 3.74 -8.40 5.72
C TYR A 39 2.75 -8.80 4.62
N GLY A 40 3.26 -9.52 3.63
CA GLY A 40 2.57 -9.80 2.38
C GLY A 40 2.97 -8.85 1.24
N LEU A 41 2.81 -9.33 0.02
CA LEU A 41 3.05 -8.52 -1.17
C LEU A 41 1.70 -7.95 -1.63
N PHE A 42 1.59 -6.62 -1.66
CA PHE A 42 0.38 -5.93 -2.10
C PHE A 42 0.47 -5.55 -3.57
N GLU A 43 -0.69 -5.56 -4.22
CA GLU A 43 -0.86 -4.95 -5.54
C GLU A 43 -1.00 -3.44 -5.39
N ILE A 44 -0.26 -2.69 -6.20
CA ILE A 44 -0.25 -1.22 -6.26
C ILE A 44 -0.29 -0.76 -7.71
N GLY A 45 -0.74 0.48 -7.93
CA GLY A 45 -0.81 1.07 -9.26
C GLY A 45 0.50 1.70 -9.73
N SER A 46 0.57 1.99 -11.03
CA SER A 46 1.72 2.68 -11.64
C SER A 46 1.97 4.08 -11.08
N GLY A 47 0.94 4.75 -10.59
CA GLY A 47 1.03 6.04 -9.90
C GLY A 47 1.85 6.00 -8.61
N ASP A 48 1.98 4.84 -7.96
CA ASP A 48 2.80 4.67 -6.76
C ASP A 48 4.31 4.65 -7.03
N VAL A 49 4.73 4.31 -8.25
CA VAL A 49 6.16 4.21 -8.62
C VAL A 49 6.92 5.52 -8.36
N PRO A 50 6.45 6.69 -8.85
CA PRO A 50 7.11 7.97 -8.55
C PRO A 50 7.09 8.33 -7.05
N VAL A 51 6.02 7.99 -6.34
CA VAL A 51 5.91 8.23 -4.89
C VAL A 51 6.96 7.43 -4.11
N ILE A 52 7.11 6.14 -4.43
CA ILE A 52 8.16 5.29 -3.87
C ILE A 52 9.55 5.83 -4.23
N ALA A 53 9.76 6.26 -5.49
CA ALA A 53 11.03 6.83 -5.93
C ALA A 53 11.42 8.07 -5.12
N GLU A 54 10.47 8.97 -4.83
CA GLU A 54 10.69 10.15 -3.99
C GLU A 54 11.06 9.75 -2.56
N GLY A 55 10.36 8.77 -1.98
CA GLY A 55 10.67 8.26 -0.64
C GLY A 55 12.09 7.68 -0.56
N LEU A 56 12.45 6.84 -1.52
CA LEU A 56 13.79 6.25 -1.61
C LEU A 56 14.88 7.30 -1.82
N GLN A 57 14.59 8.36 -2.57
CA GLN A 57 15.55 9.45 -2.81
C GLN A 57 15.92 10.22 -1.54
N LYS A 58 14.98 10.36 -0.61
CA LYS A 58 15.18 11.04 0.69
C LYS A 58 16.04 10.21 1.66
N LEU A 59 16.22 8.91 1.40
CA LEU A 59 17.01 8.04 2.26
C LEU A 59 18.53 8.18 2.00
N HIS A 60 19.30 7.90 3.05
CA HIS A 60 20.75 7.73 2.90
C HIS A 60 21.05 6.63 1.87
N PRO A 61 22.05 6.80 0.97
CA PRO A 61 22.33 5.87 -0.12
C PRO A 61 22.48 4.40 0.31
N ALA A 62 23.08 4.14 1.47
CA ALA A 62 23.23 2.78 1.98
C ALA A 62 21.88 2.11 2.32
N ARG A 63 20.93 2.86 2.92
CA ARG A 63 19.58 2.35 3.21
C ARG A 63 18.81 2.10 1.92
N ARG A 64 18.85 3.05 0.98
CA ARG A 64 18.23 2.89 -0.34
C ARG A 64 18.74 1.65 -1.05
N LYS A 65 20.06 1.44 -1.09
CA LYS A 65 20.67 0.24 -1.69
C LYS A 65 20.20 -1.05 -1.03
N MET A 66 20.08 -1.05 0.29
CA MET A 66 19.57 -2.20 1.05
C MET A 66 18.11 -2.53 0.67
N ILE A 67 17.24 -1.52 0.57
CA ILE A 67 15.83 -1.71 0.18
C ILE A 67 15.74 -2.27 -1.24
N ILE A 68 16.48 -1.69 -2.18
CA ILE A 68 16.51 -2.15 -3.57
C ILE A 68 16.96 -3.60 -3.65
N ARG A 69 18.01 -3.98 -2.91
CA ARG A 69 18.49 -5.37 -2.87
C ARG A 69 17.43 -6.30 -2.30
N ARG A 70 16.78 -5.96 -1.18
CA ARG A 70 15.66 -6.74 -0.62
C ARG A 70 14.54 -6.94 -1.66
N ALA A 71 14.19 -5.90 -2.40
CA ALA A 71 13.16 -5.98 -3.44
C ALA A 71 13.57 -6.94 -4.58
N VAL A 72 14.81 -6.87 -5.06
CA VAL A 72 15.35 -7.80 -6.07
C VAL A 72 15.34 -9.24 -5.57
N ASP A 73 15.80 -9.47 -4.33
CA ASP A 73 15.84 -10.80 -3.72
C ASP A 73 14.44 -11.40 -3.57
N ILE A 74 13.44 -10.59 -3.16
CA ILE A 74 12.04 -11.04 -3.05
C ILE A 74 11.51 -11.44 -4.43
N ILE A 75 11.68 -10.63 -5.47
CA ILE A 75 11.21 -10.95 -6.82
C ILE A 75 11.86 -12.25 -7.30
N ALA A 76 13.16 -12.43 -7.07
CA ALA A 76 13.88 -13.62 -7.51
C ALA A 76 13.44 -14.91 -6.80
N THR A 77 12.97 -14.82 -5.55
CA THR A 77 12.67 -15.99 -4.70
C THR A 77 11.18 -16.31 -4.56
N SER A 78 10.28 -15.35 -4.85
CA SER A 78 8.84 -15.52 -4.64
C SER A 78 8.09 -16.14 -5.83
N ALA A 79 8.79 -16.56 -6.89
CA ALA A 79 8.15 -17.00 -8.14
C ALA A 79 7.10 -15.98 -8.63
N HIS A 80 7.53 -14.75 -8.78
CA HIS A 80 6.71 -13.58 -9.07
C HIS A 80 6.02 -13.72 -10.43
N PRO A 81 4.69 -13.73 -10.51
CA PRO A 81 3.99 -13.82 -11.77
C PRO A 81 3.93 -12.44 -12.45
N ASN A 82 3.58 -12.42 -13.73
CA ASN A 82 3.16 -11.19 -14.38
C ASN A 82 1.71 -10.87 -13.96
N LEU A 83 1.51 -9.95 -13.01
CA LEU A 83 0.20 -9.63 -12.47
C LEU A 83 -0.83 -9.18 -13.51
N ARG A 84 -0.38 -8.65 -14.66
CA ARG A 84 -1.26 -8.22 -15.76
C ARG A 84 -1.87 -9.40 -16.52
N GLU A 85 -1.21 -10.57 -16.50
CA GLU A 85 -1.60 -11.75 -17.25
C GLU A 85 -2.23 -12.83 -16.37
N CYS A 86 -2.17 -12.66 -15.03
CA CYS A 86 -2.74 -13.58 -14.06
C CYS A 86 -4.27 -13.53 -14.05
N SER A 87 -4.87 -14.72 -13.96
CA SER A 87 -6.26 -14.84 -13.52
C SER A 87 -6.43 -14.39 -12.06
N PRO A 88 -7.65 -14.04 -11.62
CA PRO A 88 -7.91 -13.71 -10.21
C PRO A 88 -7.46 -14.81 -9.24
N VAL A 89 -7.68 -16.07 -9.59
CA VAL A 89 -7.29 -17.23 -8.76
C VAL A 89 -5.78 -17.31 -8.60
N GLU A 90 -5.01 -17.14 -9.68
CA GLU A 90 -3.54 -17.15 -9.62
C GLU A 90 -2.98 -15.97 -8.81
N LYS A 91 -3.64 -14.80 -8.85
CA LYS A 91 -3.30 -13.67 -7.99
C LYS A 91 -3.53 -14.00 -6.52
N ASP A 92 -4.70 -14.54 -6.18
CA ASP A 92 -5.04 -14.89 -4.81
C ASP A 92 -4.05 -15.93 -4.26
N GLU A 93 -3.75 -16.99 -5.02
CA GLU A 93 -2.74 -17.99 -4.64
C GLU A 93 -1.35 -17.41 -4.45
N PHE A 94 -0.97 -16.42 -5.28
CA PHE A 94 0.31 -15.73 -5.14
C PHE A 94 0.35 -14.89 -3.87
N PHE A 95 -0.67 -14.09 -3.58
CA PHE A 95 -0.71 -13.24 -2.40
C PHE A 95 -0.81 -14.07 -1.12
N ASP A 96 -1.57 -15.16 -1.11
CA ASP A 96 -1.65 -16.08 0.04
C ASP A 96 -0.29 -16.68 0.39
N ARG A 97 0.43 -17.22 -0.59
CA ARG A 97 1.74 -17.84 -0.33
C ARG A 97 2.84 -16.82 0.03
N THR A 98 2.64 -15.55 -0.27
CA THR A 98 3.57 -14.46 0.04
C THR A 98 3.16 -13.65 1.27
N ALA A 99 2.08 -14.02 1.96
CA ALA A 99 1.52 -13.30 3.09
C ALA A 99 2.48 -13.07 4.28
N SER A 100 3.53 -13.90 4.40
CA SER A 100 4.56 -13.76 5.45
C SER A 100 5.82 -12.98 5.01
N ILE A 101 5.89 -12.55 3.75
CA ILE A 101 7.07 -11.83 3.24
C ILE A 101 7.03 -10.39 3.72
N ALA A 102 8.07 -9.96 4.43
CA ALA A 102 8.18 -8.58 4.89
C ALA A 102 8.43 -7.61 3.72
N CYS A 103 7.74 -6.48 3.74
CA CYS A 103 7.93 -5.39 2.78
C CYS A 103 9.41 -4.93 2.77
N PRO A 104 10.04 -4.70 1.59
CA PRO A 104 11.42 -4.21 1.51
C PRO A 104 11.67 -2.93 2.31
N ASN A 105 10.65 -2.08 2.45
CA ASN A 105 10.72 -0.80 3.17
C ASN A 105 10.58 -0.95 4.69
N LEU A 106 10.28 -2.13 5.21
CA LEU A 106 10.16 -2.36 6.65
C LEU A 106 11.55 -2.38 7.31
N SER A 107 11.72 -1.56 8.34
CA SER A 107 12.94 -1.55 9.16
C SER A 107 12.92 -2.68 10.18
N ASP A 108 14.09 -3.00 10.75
CA ASP A 108 14.22 -4.00 11.83
C ASP A 108 13.51 -3.56 13.14
N LYS A 109 13.05 -2.31 13.20
CA LYS A 109 12.26 -1.76 14.32
C LYS A 109 10.75 -1.77 14.08
N GLY A 110 10.29 -2.30 12.94
CA GLY A 110 8.88 -2.33 12.56
C GLY A 110 8.37 -1.02 11.92
N ASP A 111 9.25 -0.06 11.61
CA ASP A 111 8.84 1.19 10.97
C ASP A 111 8.98 1.11 9.44
N CYS A 112 8.05 1.72 8.71
CA CYS A 112 8.20 1.95 7.29
C CYS A 112 9.25 3.04 7.04
N MET A 113 10.33 2.71 6.33
CA MET A 113 11.43 3.64 6.06
C MET A 113 11.07 4.78 5.10
N ILE A 114 9.98 4.63 4.33
CA ILE A 114 9.44 5.66 3.43
C ILE A 114 8.02 6.08 3.83
N TYR A 115 7.72 6.14 5.13
CA TYR A 115 6.36 6.31 5.66
C TYR A 115 5.58 7.44 4.97
N GLU A 116 6.17 8.60 4.78
CA GLU A 116 5.54 9.77 4.14
C GLU A 116 5.32 9.58 2.63
N SER A 117 5.98 8.60 2.03
CA SER A 117 5.89 8.25 0.61
C SER A 117 5.33 6.83 0.42
N ARG A 118 4.38 6.44 1.28
CA ARG A 118 3.67 5.17 1.17
C ARG A 118 2.80 5.14 -0.08
N PRO A 119 2.64 3.98 -0.73
CA PRO A 119 1.61 3.73 -1.71
C PRO A 119 0.19 4.06 -1.21
N LEU A 120 -0.74 4.28 -2.13
CA LEU A 120 -2.13 4.58 -1.81
C LEU A 120 -2.75 3.52 -0.91
N VAL A 121 -2.62 2.24 -1.26
CA VAL A 121 -3.15 1.12 -0.45
C VAL A 121 -2.59 1.13 0.98
N CYS A 122 -1.32 1.51 1.17
CA CYS A 122 -0.72 1.59 2.50
C CYS A 122 -1.25 2.78 3.34
N ARG A 123 -1.93 3.75 2.72
CA ARG A 123 -2.55 4.90 3.40
C ARG A 123 -3.96 4.57 3.85
N THR A 124 -4.65 3.75 3.07
CA THR A 124 -6.05 3.36 3.31
C THR A 124 -6.17 2.02 4.03
N PHE A 125 -5.09 1.22 4.07
CA PHE A 125 -5.09 -0.07 4.75
C PHE A 125 -5.42 0.10 6.23
N GLY A 126 -6.39 -0.65 6.68
CA GLY A 126 -6.89 -0.55 8.06
C GLY A 126 -8.24 0.17 8.17
N LEU A 127 -8.65 0.91 7.15
CA LEU A 127 -10.01 1.39 7.02
C LEU A 127 -10.89 0.30 6.40
N PRO A 128 -12.17 0.21 6.77
CA PRO A 128 -13.13 -0.58 6.00
C PRO A 128 -13.24 -0.04 4.59
N VAL A 129 -13.69 -0.85 3.64
CA VAL A 129 -13.86 -0.44 2.25
C VAL A 129 -15.29 -0.57 1.80
N LYS A 130 -15.71 0.34 0.92
CA LYS A 130 -17.00 0.34 0.25
C LYS A 130 -16.84 0.71 -1.21
N GLU A 131 -17.86 0.41 -1.99
CA GLU A 131 -18.02 0.87 -3.36
C GLU A 131 -19.41 1.52 -3.46
N SER A 132 -19.46 2.84 -3.56
CA SER A 132 -20.71 3.59 -3.44
C SER A 132 -21.38 3.34 -2.08
N GLU A 133 -22.61 2.81 -2.12
CA GLU A 133 -23.37 2.45 -0.93
C GLU A 133 -23.13 1.00 -0.45
N ARG A 134 -22.43 0.19 -1.26
CA ARG A 134 -22.18 -1.21 -0.97
C ARG A 134 -20.95 -1.35 -0.10
N TYR A 135 -21.12 -1.81 1.13
CA TYR A 135 -20.02 -2.21 2.00
C TYR A 135 -19.33 -3.45 1.43
N ILE A 136 -18.00 -3.41 1.31
CA ILE A 136 -17.20 -4.52 0.78
C ILE A 136 -16.65 -5.36 1.93
N GLY A 137 -16.03 -4.76 2.93
CA GLY A 137 -15.49 -5.48 4.06
C GLY A 137 -14.49 -4.70 4.91
N ASP A 138 -14.08 -5.35 6.00
CA ASP A 138 -12.96 -4.93 6.83
C ASP A 138 -11.64 -5.40 6.19
N VAL A 139 -10.61 -4.57 6.24
CA VAL A 139 -9.31 -4.87 5.61
C VAL A 139 -8.27 -5.31 6.64
N CYS A 140 -8.41 -4.86 7.89
CA CYS A 140 -7.45 -5.14 8.96
C CYS A 140 -8.13 -5.81 10.15
N GLU A 141 -7.61 -6.93 10.60
CA GLU A 141 -8.13 -7.68 11.75
C GLU A 141 -8.00 -6.97 13.10
N LEU A 142 -7.19 -5.91 13.19
CA LEU A 142 -6.99 -5.12 14.41
C LEU A 142 -7.97 -3.96 14.53
N ASN A 143 -8.64 -3.58 13.42
CA ASN A 143 -9.46 -2.39 13.37
C ASN A 143 -10.95 -2.73 13.26
N PHE A 144 -11.78 -1.88 13.82
CA PHE A 144 -13.24 -1.95 13.71
C PHE A 144 -13.86 -3.27 14.21
N THR A 145 -13.16 -4.00 15.07
CA THR A 145 -13.57 -5.33 15.55
C THR A 145 -14.91 -5.30 16.30
N GLU A 146 -15.15 -4.23 17.07
CA GLU A 146 -16.37 -4.04 17.87
C GLU A 146 -17.27 -2.92 17.32
N ALA A 147 -16.93 -2.37 16.13
CA ALA A 147 -17.66 -1.25 15.55
C ALA A 147 -19.01 -1.70 14.96
N SER A 148 -20.02 -0.86 15.13
CA SER A 148 -21.34 -1.04 14.48
C SER A 148 -21.23 -0.93 12.96
N ALA A 149 -22.26 -1.42 12.24
CA ALA A 149 -22.32 -1.30 10.79
C ALA A 149 -22.31 0.15 10.31
N GLU A 150 -22.94 1.04 11.07
CA GLU A 150 -22.98 2.48 10.80
C GLU A 150 -21.60 3.11 10.96
N GLU A 151 -20.86 2.77 12.02
CA GLU A 151 -19.50 3.25 12.26
C GLU A 151 -18.55 2.76 11.17
N LYS A 152 -18.62 1.48 10.79
CA LYS A 152 -17.85 0.90 9.69
C LYS A 152 -18.15 1.60 8.37
N LYS A 153 -19.44 1.81 8.05
CA LYS A 153 -19.84 2.51 6.83
C LYS A 153 -19.34 3.95 6.79
N ALA A 154 -19.40 4.66 7.92
CA ALA A 154 -18.90 6.04 8.03
C ALA A 154 -17.38 6.15 7.85
N ALA A 155 -16.64 5.13 8.32
CA ALA A 155 -15.17 5.05 8.23
C ALA A 155 -14.68 4.41 6.93
N SER A 156 -15.56 3.98 6.02
CA SER A 156 -15.15 3.23 4.83
C SER A 156 -14.54 4.12 3.75
N TRP A 157 -13.35 3.73 3.30
CA TRP A 157 -12.75 4.26 2.08
C TRP A 157 -13.60 3.85 0.87
N ASP A 158 -13.98 4.81 0.02
CA ASP A 158 -14.78 4.53 -1.18
C ASP A 158 -13.85 4.25 -2.36
N LEU A 159 -13.85 3.01 -2.85
CA LEU A 159 -13.00 2.59 -3.97
C LEU A 159 -13.23 3.40 -5.25
N ARG A 160 -14.44 3.98 -5.42
CA ARG A 160 -14.73 4.84 -6.58
C ARG A 160 -13.86 6.11 -6.63
N TRP A 161 -13.28 6.53 -5.51
CA TRP A 161 -12.32 7.64 -5.53
C TRP A 161 -11.05 7.28 -6.31
N GLU A 162 -10.74 5.99 -6.41
CA GLU A 162 -9.59 5.48 -7.17
C GLU A 162 -9.91 5.38 -8.68
N ASP A 163 -11.19 5.33 -9.07
CA ASP A 163 -11.61 5.34 -10.49
C ASP A 163 -11.16 6.61 -11.22
N GLU A 164 -10.95 7.71 -10.48
CA GLU A 164 -10.42 8.97 -11.01
C GLU A 164 -9.00 8.82 -11.58
N LEU A 165 -8.27 7.78 -11.18
CA LEU A 165 -6.90 7.50 -11.66
C LEU A 165 -6.92 6.85 -13.05
N GLY A 166 -8.04 6.24 -13.42
CA GLY A 166 -8.16 5.47 -14.66
C GLY A 166 -7.44 4.11 -14.58
N PRO A 167 -7.34 3.40 -15.70
CA PRO A 167 -6.66 2.12 -15.74
C PRO A 167 -5.16 2.29 -15.49
N GLU A 168 -4.65 1.60 -14.49
CA GLU A 168 -3.24 1.59 -14.13
C GLU A 168 -2.59 0.23 -14.36
N ASP A 169 -1.32 0.25 -14.69
CA ASP A 169 -0.50 -0.95 -14.61
C ASP A 169 -0.34 -1.37 -13.15
N GLN A 170 -0.46 -2.67 -12.89
CA GLN A 170 -0.41 -3.26 -11.56
C GLN A 170 0.97 -3.87 -11.29
N PHE A 171 1.48 -3.62 -10.11
CA PHE A 171 2.77 -4.09 -9.62
C PHE A 171 2.66 -4.51 -8.17
N THR A 172 3.62 -5.27 -7.70
CA THR A 172 3.85 -5.39 -6.25
C THR A 172 4.79 -4.26 -5.78
N VAL A 173 4.82 -4.00 -4.47
CA VAL A 173 5.78 -3.02 -3.91
C VAL A 173 7.23 -3.34 -4.27
N PRO A 174 7.73 -4.60 -4.21
CA PRO A 174 9.08 -4.92 -4.69
C PRO A 174 9.32 -4.57 -6.16
N GLU A 175 8.37 -4.86 -7.06
CA GLU A 175 8.50 -4.51 -8.49
C GLU A 175 8.57 -3.00 -8.68
N ALA A 176 7.69 -2.25 -8.03
CA ALA A 176 7.69 -0.79 -8.09
C ALA A 176 9.00 -0.18 -7.59
N ILE A 177 9.60 -0.74 -6.54
CA ILE A 177 10.94 -0.34 -6.06
C ILE A 177 12.00 -0.58 -7.13
N VAL A 178 12.00 -1.73 -7.79
CA VAL A 178 12.97 -2.06 -8.85
C VAL A 178 12.78 -1.16 -10.06
N ILE A 179 11.53 -0.90 -10.47
CA ILE A 179 11.20 0.03 -11.57
C ILE A 179 11.70 1.44 -11.21
N ALA A 180 11.38 1.94 -10.01
CA ALA A 180 11.84 3.24 -9.52
C ALA A 180 13.37 3.33 -9.53
N ALA A 181 14.06 2.27 -9.08
CA ALA A 181 15.52 2.21 -9.05
C ALA A 181 16.14 2.29 -10.44
N ARG A 182 15.57 1.59 -11.42
CA ARG A 182 16.01 1.64 -12.82
C ARG A 182 15.80 3.02 -13.44
N LEU A 183 14.62 3.61 -13.24
CA LEU A 183 14.29 4.95 -13.75
C LEU A 183 15.21 6.04 -13.19
N ARG A 184 15.73 5.85 -11.98
CA ARG A 184 16.63 6.79 -11.30
C ARG A 184 18.12 6.45 -11.47
N GLY A 185 18.47 5.38 -12.16
CA GLY A 185 19.86 4.93 -12.34
C GLY A 185 20.53 4.45 -11.04
N TRP A 186 19.75 3.87 -10.13
CA TRP A 186 20.26 3.29 -8.86
C TRP A 186 20.49 1.77 -8.96
N LEU A 187 20.01 1.15 -10.03
CA LEU A 187 20.15 -0.27 -10.34
C LEU A 187 20.58 -0.44 -11.80
#